data_a63cea0d5511b3bd0adf05c5362212a0
#
_entry.id   a63cea0d5511b3bd0adf05c5362212a0
#
_cell.length_a   1.000
_cell.length_b   1.000
_cell.length_c   1.000
_cell.angle_alpha   90.00
_cell.angle_beta   90.00
_cell.angle_gamma   90.00
#
_symmetry.space_group_name_H-M   'P 1'
#
loop_
_entity.id
_entity.type
_entity.pdbx_description
1 polymer ?
#
loop_
_entity_poly.entity_id
_entity_poly.type
_entity_poly.pdbx_seq_one_letter_code
_entity_poly.pdbx_strand_id
1 'polypeptide(L)'
;MDHVLSALRETKEERDLRIRSLFSFFDSDNVGYLDHVKIEKGLFAMQIPVDYKFARELLAECDGNKDGRVDYSEFRKYMDDKELELYRIFQSIDVEHNGCILPEELWDALVKAGIEIDDDELARFVEHVDKDNNGIITFEEWRNFLLLYPHEATLENIYRYWERVCLVDIGEQTVIPEGISKHVHAAKYLIAGGVAGATSRTVTAPLDLLKVILQVQTARVSLGSTVREIWKDGGILRFFRGNGLNVMKVAPESAIKFYSYEMLKNVIARTKGEEQGDIGASGRLVAGGMAGAVAQTAIYPMDLVKTRLQTHVSEGGKVPSLGKLSKEIWIKEGPRAFYKGLVPSLLGIIPYAGIDLAAYETLKDLSRIYILHDSEPGPLVQLGCGTISGALGATCVYPLQVIRTRMQAQPTNTNAAYNGMSDVIRRTLNDEGRRGFYKGLFPNLLKVVPAASITYLVYESMKKSLDLS
;
A
#
# COMPACT_ATOMS: atom_id res chain seq x y z
N MET A 1 2.29 40.53 14.74
CA MET A 1 3.58 39.93 15.13
C MET A 1 3.82 39.92 16.64
N ASP A 2 3.58 41.03 17.35
CA ASP A 2 3.83 41.05 18.81
C ASP A 2 3.00 40.02 19.58
N HIS A 3 1.78 39.69 19.13
CA HIS A 3 0.97 38.61 19.70
C HIS A 3 1.55 37.22 19.45
N VAL A 4 2.14 36.99 18.27
CA VAL A 4 2.81 35.72 17.94
C VAL A 4 4.05 35.53 18.83
N LEU A 5 4.84 36.56 18.99
CA LEU A 5 6.02 36.56 19.88
C LEU A 5 5.62 36.27 21.35
N SER A 6 4.53 36.90 21.79
CA SER A 6 3.99 36.65 23.15
C SER A 6 3.51 35.22 23.34
N ALA A 7 2.83 34.67 22.36
CA ALA A 7 2.34 33.29 22.39
C ALA A 7 3.48 32.25 22.39
N LEU A 8 4.55 32.54 21.64
CA LEU A 8 5.75 31.69 21.60
C LEU A 8 6.73 31.95 22.76
N ARG A 9 6.49 32.99 23.55
CA ARG A 9 7.42 33.46 24.58
C ARG A 9 8.83 33.75 24.06
N GLU A 10 8.93 34.15 22.78
CA GLU A 10 10.20 34.45 22.07
C GLU A 10 10.43 35.94 21.99
N THR A 11 11.69 36.37 22.08
CA THR A 11 12.12 37.69 21.68
C THR A 11 12.28 37.82 20.17
N LYS A 12 12.29 39.04 19.63
CA LYS A 12 12.53 39.26 18.18
C LYS A 12 13.87 38.68 17.72
N GLU A 13 14.87 38.73 18.58
CA GLU A 13 16.23 38.25 18.30
C GLU A 13 16.26 36.70 18.28
N GLU A 14 15.61 36.03 19.21
CA GLU A 14 15.51 34.59 19.25
C GLU A 14 14.74 34.04 18.05
N ARG A 15 13.65 34.69 17.66
CA ARG A 15 12.90 34.35 16.46
C ARG A 15 13.74 34.48 15.19
N ASP A 16 14.49 35.61 15.05
CA ASP A 16 15.39 35.78 13.89
C ASP A 16 16.47 34.70 13.83
N LEU A 17 17.02 34.31 14.97
CA LEU A 17 17.97 33.19 15.05
C LEU A 17 17.34 31.87 14.63
N ARG A 18 16.11 31.59 15.05
CA ARG A 18 15.38 30.38 14.69
C ARG A 18 15.11 30.30 13.18
N ILE A 19 14.63 31.38 12.57
CA ILE A 19 14.40 31.45 11.12
C ILE A 19 15.71 31.29 10.35
N ARG A 20 16.81 31.92 10.79
CA ARG A 20 18.14 31.77 10.19
C ARG A 20 18.65 30.33 10.31
N SER A 21 18.47 29.71 11.47
CA SER A 21 18.88 28.31 11.68
C SER A 21 18.11 27.36 10.76
N LEU A 22 16.80 27.58 10.58
CA LEU A 22 15.98 26.79 9.68
C LEU A 22 16.39 26.99 8.20
N PHE A 23 16.65 28.23 7.78
CA PHE A 23 17.17 28.52 6.45
C PHE A 23 18.53 27.83 6.20
N SER A 24 19.47 27.94 7.17
CA SER A 24 20.77 27.27 7.08
C SER A 24 20.68 25.75 7.07
N PHE A 25 19.68 25.18 7.72
CA PHE A 25 19.42 23.75 7.68
C PHE A 25 19.06 23.28 6.26
N PHE A 26 18.23 24.04 5.54
CA PHE A 26 17.92 23.76 4.14
C PHE A 26 19.11 24.11 3.20
N ASP A 27 19.84 25.18 3.47
CA ASP A 27 21.01 25.60 2.67
C ASP A 27 22.30 24.91 3.15
N SER A 28 22.34 23.59 3.06
CA SER A 28 23.49 22.76 3.51
C SER A 28 24.82 23.16 2.86
N ASP A 29 24.79 23.75 1.66
CA ASP A 29 25.96 24.12 0.88
C ASP A 29 26.38 25.58 1.09
N ASN A 30 25.65 26.35 1.94
CA ASN A 30 25.87 27.76 2.23
C ASN A 30 25.97 28.68 0.98
N VAL A 31 25.12 28.41 -0.01
CA VAL A 31 25.12 29.20 -1.28
C VAL A 31 24.25 30.46 -1.16
N GLY A 32 23.41 30.54 -0.13
CA GLY A 32 22.57 31.70 0.17
C GLY A 32 21.20 31.69 -0.52
N TYR A 33 20.82 30.60 -1.19
CA TYR A 33 19.48 30.39 -1.74
C TYR A 33 19.04 28.94 -1.63
N LEU A 34 17.73 28.71 -1.61
CA LEU A 34 17.11 27.40 -1.62
C LEU A 34 16.52 27.12 -3.01
N ASP A 35 16.79 25.93 -3.52
CA ASP A 35 16.13 25.38 -4.69
C ASP A 35 15.24 24.19 -4.28
N HIS A 36 14.45 23.64 -5.20
CA HIS A 36 13.53 22.54 -4.92
C HIS A 36 14.25 21.30 -4.38
N VAL A 37 15.49 21.03 -4.81
CA VAL A 37 16.27 19.87 -4.37
C VAL A 37 16.73 20.02 -2.91
N LYS A 38 17.11 21.22 -2.52
CA LYS A 38 17.51 21.54 -1.13
C LYS A 38 16.30 21.47 -0.20
N ILE A 39 15.16 22.01 -0.64
CA ILE A 39 13.90 21.95 0.13
C ILE A 39 13.48 20.49 0.29
N GLU A 40 13.49 19.69 -0.78
CA GLU A 40 13.14 18.28 -0.73
C GLU A 40 14.04 17.49 0.25
N LYS A 41 15.36 17.68 0.16
CA LYS A 41 16.32 17.05 1.08
C LYS A 41 16.12 17.48 2.53
N GLY A 42 15.86 18.76 2.78
CA GLY A 42 15.63 19.27 4.12
C GLY A 42 14.34 18.74 4.73
N LEU A 43 13.24 18.71 3.96
CA LEU A 43 11.97 18.16 4.40
C LEU A 43 12.10 16.65 4.68
N PHE A 44 12.82 15.92 3.84
CA PHE A 44 13.12 14.50 4.06
C PHE A 44 13.93 14.28 5.35
N ALA A 45 14.91 15.14 5.61
CA ALA A 45 15.70 15.10 6.85
C ALA A 45 14.86 15.39 8.11
N MET A 46 13.79 16.17 7.97
CA MET A 46 12.80 16.45 9.02
C MET A 46 11.74 15.35 9.14
N GLN A 47 11.84 14.25 8.38
CA GLN A 47 10.88 13.16 8.35
C GLN A 47 9.45 13.60 7.96
N ILE A 48 9.32 14.74 7.29
CA ILE A 48 8.04 15.16 6.72
C ILE A 48 7.82 14.30 5.47
N PRO A 49 6.72 13.54 5.36
CA PRO A 49 6.44 12.74 4.16
C PRO A 49 6.18 13.70 3.00
N VAL A 50 7.13 13.79 2.09
CA VAL A 50 7.11 14.77 1.00
C VAL A 50 6.89 14.07 -0.31
N ASP A 51 5.77 14.37 -0.96
CA ASP A 51 5.66 14.25 -2.40
C ASP A 51 6.51 15.35 -3.05
N TYR A 52 7.14 15.06 -4.19
CA TYR A 52 7.88 16.05 -4.99
C TYR A 52 7.08 17.34 -5.26
N LYS A 53 5.77 17.21 -5.38
CA LYS A 53 4.82 18.30 -5.53
C LYS A 53 4.85 19.25 -4.33
N PHE A 54 4.94 18.72 -3.12
CA PHE A 54 4.97 19.48 -1.88
C PHE A 54 6.18 20.41 -1.80
N ALA A 55 7.39 19.92 -2.11
CA ALA A 55 8.60 20.75 -2.13
C ALA A 55 8.53 21.85 -3.20
N ARG A 56 7.91 21.57 -4.35
CA ARG A 56 7.68 22.55 -5.41
C ARG A 56 6.63 23.59 -5.04
N GLU A 57 5.57 23.19 -4.40
CA GLU A 57 4.51 24.07 -3.93
C GLU A 57 5.04 24.97 -2.83
N LEU A 58 5.83 24.44 -1.90
CA LEU A 58 6.50 25.22 -0.86
C LEU A 58 7.48 26.23 -1.47
N LEU A 59 8.25 25.82 -2.47
CA LEU A 59 9.15 26.74 -3.18
C LEU A 59 8.34 27.84 -3.87
N ALA A 60 7.26 27.51 -4.57
CA ALA A 60 6.43 28.48 -5.28
C ALA A 60 5.74 29.50 -4.36
N GLU A 61 5.36 29.09 -3.15
CA GLU A 61 4.81 29.98 -2.12
C GLU A 61 5.87 30.88 -1.50
N CYS A 62 7.10 30.37 -1.35
CA CYS A 62 8.21 31.17 -0.83
C CYS A 62 8.83 32.12 -1.88
N ASP A 63 8.84 31.72 -3.16
CA ASP A 63 9.46 32.45 -4.28
C ASP A 63 8.58 33.61 -4.76
N GLY A 64 8.78 34.76 -4.15
CA GLY A 64 8.02 35.97 -4.47
C GLY A 64 8.36 36.60 -5.83
N ASN A 65 9.58 36.42 -6.31
CA ASN A 65 10.08 37.00 -7.57
C ASN A 65 9.95 36.04 -8.76
N LYS A 66 9.62 34.78 -8.53
CA LYS A 66 9.44 33.70 -9.51
C LYS A 66 10.70 33.38 -10.33
N ASP A 67 11.85 33.43 -9.70
CA ASP A 67 13.13 33.07 -10.33
C ASP A 67 13.50 31.59 -10.14
N GLY A 68 12.68 30.83 -9.43
CA GLY A 68 12.89 29.40 -9.12
C GLY A 68 13.87 29.17 -7.97
N ARG A 69 14.17 30.20 -7.20
CA ARG A 69 15.04 30.17 -6.03
C ARG A 69 14.43 31.00 -4.91
N VAL A 70 14.72 30.63 -3.70
CA VAL A 70 14.25 31.36 -2.51
C VAL A 70 15.45 31.91 -1.76
N ASP A 71 15.57 33.20 -1.70
CA ASP A 71 16.57 33.86 -0.88
C ASP A 71 16.12 33.97 0.59
N TYR A 72 17.03 34.38 1.49
CA TYR A 72 16.71 34.54 2.91
C TYR A 72 15.60 35.57 3.16
N SER A 73 15.51 36.64 2.36
CA SER A 73 14.50 37.69 2.55
C SER A 73 13.10 37.20 2.18
N GLU A 74 12.99 36.43 1.14
CA GLU A 74 11.75 35.79 0.70
C GLU A 74 11.31 34.70 1.69
N PHE A 75 12.25 33.85 2.11
CA PHE A 75 11.98 32.82 3.13
C PHE A 75 11.50 33.45 4.44
N ARG A 76 12.13 34.51 4.89
CA ARG A 76 11.72 35.25 6.09
C ARG A 76 10.32 35.83 5.94
N LYS A 77 10.03 36.45 4.79
CA LYS A 77 8.69 37.00 4.52
C LYS A 77 7.62 35.90 4.57
N TYR A 78 7.88 34.77 3.93
CA TYR A 78 7.00 33.59 4.00
C TYR A 78 6.75 33.17 5.45
N MET A 79 7.80 33.06 6.27
CA MET A 79 7.68 32.70 7.69
C MET A 79 6.85 33.73 8.47
N ASP A 80 7.03 35.04 8.18
CA ASP A 80 6.26 36.09 8.81
C ASP A 80 4.76 35.99 8.50
N ASP A 81 4.42 35.77 7.23
CA ASP A 81 3.06 35.68 6.76
C ASP A 81 2.39 34.36 7.27
N LYS A 82 3.13 33.25 7.23
CA LYS A 82 2.64 31.91 7.64
C LYS A 82 2.40 31.82 9.15
N GLU A 83 3.31 32.29 9.97
CA GLU A 83 3.12 32.29 11.42
C GLU A 83 1.92 33.17 11.83
N LEU A 84 1.68 34.27 11.14
CA LEU A 84 0.51 35.11 11.40
C LEU A 84 -0.80 34.43 10.99
N GLU A 85 -0.80 33.73 9.86
CA GLU A 85 -1.94 32.94 9.40
C GLU A 85 -2.28 31.83 10.40
N LEU A 86 -1.27 31.05 10.81
CA LEU A 86 -1.43 29.96 11.77
C LEU A 86 -1.91 30.45 13.14
N TYR A 87 -1.46 31.61 13.57
CA TYR A 87 -1.90 32.21 14.83
C TYR A 87 -3.37 32.63 14.78
N ARG A 88 -3.84 33.17 13.65
CA ARG A 88 -5.26 33.56 13.49
C ARG A 88 -6.17 32.33 13.57
N ILE A 89 -5.77 31.22 12.95
CA ILE A 89 -6.54 29.99 12.99
C ILE A 89 -6.51 29.39 14.39
N PHE A 90 -5.34 29.36 15.00
CA PHE A 90 -5.20 28.90 16.39
C PHE A 90 -6.16 29.65 17.32
N GLN A 91 -6.20 30.99 17.25
CA GLN A 91 -7.13 31.79 18.04
C GLN A 91 -8.62 31.56 17.70
N SER A 92 -8.93 31.12 16.49
CA SER A 92 -10.31 30.79 16.14
C SER A 92 -10.77 29.44 16.72
N ILE A 93 -9.82 28.57 17.07
CA ILE A 93 -10.06 27.29 17.70
C ILE A 93 -10.04 27.43 19.24
N ASP A 94 -9.05 28.17 19.78
CA ASP A 94 -8.92 28.49 21.22
C ASP A 94 -10.04 29.46 21.63
N VAL A 95 -11.21 28.93 21.95
CA VAL A 95 -12.40 29.70 22.28
C VAL A 95 -12.29 30.28 23.70
N GLU A 96 -11.65 29.55 24.61
CA GLU A 96 -11.44 29.96 26.00
C GLU A 96 -10.30 30.99 26.17
N HIS A 97 -9.53 31.24 25.09
CA HIS A 97 -8.37 32.14 25.08
C HIS A 97 -7.35 31.83 26.18
N ASN A 98 -7.18 30.54 26.48
CA ASN A 98 -6.24 30.07 27.48
C ASN A 98 -4.81 29.87 26.93
N GLY A 99 -4.62 30.05 25.60
CA GLY A 99 -3.34 29.94 24.91
C GLY A 99 -2.96 28.51 24.52
N CYS A 100 -3.89 27.59 24.63
CA CYS A 100 -3.77 26.20 24.17
C CYS A 100 -5.09 25.74 23.53
N ILE A 101 -5.04 24.75 22.66
CA ILE A 101 -6.21 24.12 22.07
C ILE A 101 -6.48 22.85 22.86
N LEU A 102 -7.66 22.77 23.46
CA LEU A 102 -8.17 21.57 24.10
C LEU A 102 -8.76 20.62 23.05
N PRO A 103 -8.73 19.30 23.27
CA PRO A 103 -9.35 18.34 22.35
C PRO A 103 -10.82 18.65 22.04
N GLU A 104 -11.57 19.12 23.02
CA GLU A 104 -12.99 19.50 22.86
C GLU A 104 -13.17 20.71 21.93
N GLU A 105 -12.28 21.72 22.04
CA GLU A 105 -12.29 22.91 21.18
C GLU A 105 -11.93 22.56 19.74
N LEU A 106 -10.95 21.67 19.56
CA LEU A 106 -10.54 21.18 18.25
C LEU A 106 -11.68 20.39 17.59
N TRP A 107 -12.37 19.52 18.36
CA TRP A 107 -13.54 18.81 17.87
C TRP A 107 -14.62 19.76 17.39
N ASP A 108 -15.01 20.69 18.25
CA ASP A 108 -16.06 21.68 17.91
C ASP A 108 -15.71 22.48 16.65
N ALA A 109 -14.46 22.86 16.49
CA ALA A 109 -13.98 23.59 15.31
C ALA A 109 -14.05 22.72 14.04
N LEU A 110 -13.63 21.45 14.11
CA LEU A 110 -13.71 20.52 12.98
C LEU A 110 -15.14 20.20 12.58
N VAL A 111 -16.03 19.96 13.54
CA VAL A 111 -17.46 19.72 13.29
C VAL A 111 -18.12 20.95 12.66
N LYS A 112 -17.81 22.17 13.14
CA LYS A 112 -18.28 23.43 12.54
C LYS A 112 -17.77 23.62 11.11
N ALA A 113 -16.58 23.11 10.78
CA ALA A 113 -16.04 23.11 9.43
C ALA A 113 -16.66 22.03 8.51
N GLY A 114 -17.60 21.22 9.03
CA GLY A 114 -18.26 20.16 8.28
C GLY A 114 -17.47 18.85 8.19
N ILE A 115 -16.44 18.69 9.04
CA ILE A 115 -15.61 17.49 9.11
C ILE A 115 -16.18 16.58 10.19
N GLU A 116 -16.62 15.39 9.78
CA GLU A 116 -17.04 14.34 10.72
C GLU A 116 -15.80 13.62 11.26
N ILE A 117 -15.52 13.79 12.53
CA ILE A 117 -14.39 13.17 13.24
C ILE A 117 -14.91 12.36 14.43
N ASP A 118 -14.33 11.19 14.69
CA ASP A 118 -14.63 10.40 15.88
C ASP A 118 -13.62 10.67 17.02
N ASP A 119 -13.96 10.21 18.25
CA ASP A 119 -13.14 10.44 19.45
C ASP A 119 -11.73 9.85 19.32
N ASP A 120 -11.58 8.71 18.63
CA ASP A 120 -10.28 8.05 18.46
C ASP A 120 -9.44 8.72 17.36
N GLU A 121 -10.07 9.33 16.35
CA GLU A 121 -9.37 10.14 15.32
C GLU A 121 -8.91 11.45 15.91
N LEU A 122 -9.76 12.09 16.71
CA LEU A 122 -9.39 13.29 17.44
C LEU A 122 -8.22 13.02 18.37
N ALA A 123 -8.28 11.94 19.14
CA ALA A 123 -7.21 11.56 20.06
C ALA A 123 -5.87 11.36 19.31
N ARG A 124 -5.90 10.70 18.15
CA ARG A 124 -4.70 10.51 17.32
C ARG A 124 -4.20 11.80 16.67
N PHE A 125 -5.12 12.69 16.28
CA PHE A 125 -4.74 14.00 15.75
C PHE A 125 -4.03 14.82 16.82
N VAL A 126 -4.60 14.86 18.03
CA VAL A 126 -3.99 15.53 19.18
C VAL A 126 -2.64 14.89 19.53
N GLU A 127 -2.56 13.56 19.68
CA GLU A 127 -1.31 12.82 19.95
C GLU A 127 -0.21 13.07 18.91
N HIS A 128 -0.59 13.26 17.66
CA HIS A 128 0.38 13.55 16.60
C HIS A 128 0.97 14.96 16.68
N VAL A 129 0.17 15.94 17.07
CA VAL A 129 0.55 17.36 17.16
C VAL A 129 1.17 17.67 18.52
N ASP A 130 0.61 17.15 19.61
CA ASP A 130 1.08 17.25 20.98
C ASP A 130 2.37 16.43 21.15
N LYS A 131 3.50 17.12 21.20
CA LYS A 131 4.84 16.49 21.26
C LYS A 131 5.27 16.15 22.68
N ASP A 132 4.78 16.88 23.67
CA ASP A 132 5.10 16.66 25.08
C ASP A 132 4.08 15.72 25.80
N ASN A 133 3.05 15.26 25.06
CA ASN A 133 2.00 14.33 25.53
C ASN A 133 1.26 14.84 26.79
N ASN A 134 1.05 16.14 26.87
CA ASN A 134 0.31 16.75 27.99
C ASN A 134 -1.22 16.78 27.77
N GLY A 135 -1.69 16.35 26.59
CA GLY A 135 -3.10 16.26 26.19
C GLY A 135 -3.69 17.56 25.68
N ILE A 136 -2.90 18.60 25.50
CA ILE A 136 -3.29 19.90 24.94
C ILE A 136 -2.33 20.32 23.85
N ILE A 137 -2.79 21.12 22.89
CA ILE A 137 -1.95 21.64 21.80
C ILE A 137 -1.58 23.08 22.08
N THR A 138 -0.31 23.34 22.30
CA THR A 138 0.23 24.70 22.42
C THR A 138 0.39 25.36 21.03
N PHE A 139 0.46 26.70 20.99
CA PHE A 139 0.71 27.37 19.70
C PHE A 139 2.08 27.00 19.11
N GLU A 140 3.05 26.67 19.91
CA GLU A 140 4.36 26.22 19.42
C GLU A 140 4.26 24.89 18.68
N GLU A 141 3.54 23.90 19.23
CA GLU A 141 3.31 22.60 18.60
C GLU A 141 2.47 22.70 17.33
N TRP A 142 1.40 23.49 17.39
CA TRP A 142 0.55 23.81 16.24
C TRP A 142 1.34 24.41 15.09
N ARG A 143 2.16 25.44 15.39
CA ARG A 143 3.05 26.06 14.42
C ARG A 143 4.06 25.05 13.85
N ASN A 144 4.75 24.31 14.70
CA ASN A 144 5.78 23.36 14.27
C ASN A 144 5.22 22.29 13.34
N PHE A 145 3.98 21.87 13.56
CA PHE A 145 3.30 20.92 12.70
C PHE A 145 2.96 21.51 11.31
N LEU A 146 2.58 22.79 11.22
CA LEU A 146 2.02 23.39 10.01
C LEU A 146 2.94 24.40 9.33
N LEU A 147 4.09 24.77 9.92
CA LEU A 147 4.94 25.86 9.45
C LEU A 147 5.39 25.72 7.99
N LEU A 148 5.70 24.51 7.57
CA LEU A 148 6.17 24.21 6.22
C LEU A 148 5.04 23.71 5.28
N TYR A 149 3.79 23.79 5.72
CA TYR A 149 2.64 23.43 4.89
C TYR A 149 2.37 24.52 3.83
N PRO A 150 2.47 24.18 2.51
CA PRO A 150 2.47 25.19 1.44
C PRO A 150 1.10 25.79 1.12
N HIS A 151 0.01 25.14 1.53
CA HIS A 151 -1.33 25.63 1.20
C HIS A 151 -1.88 26.54 2.29
N GLU A 152 -2.98 27.25 1.95
CA GLU A 152 -3.74 28.04 2.90
C GLU A 152 -4.19 27.16 4.07
N ALA A 153 -3.93 27.64 5.29
CA ALA A 153 -4.22 26.90 6.52
C ALA A 153 -5.72 27.02 6.85
N THR A 154 -6.57 26.26 6.17
CA THR A 154 -7.97 26.04 6.56
C THR A 154 -8.08 24.75 7.38
N LEU A 155 -9.08 24.64 8.27
CA LEU A 155 -9.28 23.41 9.05
C LEU A 155 -9.43 22.17 8.17
N GLU A 156 -10.10 22.29 7.02
CA GLU A 156 -10.23 21.22 6.05
C GLU A 156 -8.87 20.80 5.45
N ASN A 157 -8.05 21.76 5.05
CA ASN A 157 -6.72 21.51 4.50
C ASN A 157 -5.76 20.94 5.55
N ILE A 158 -5.86 21.42 6.79
CA ILE A 158 -5.06 20.94 7.93
C ILE A 158 -5.43 19.49 8.26
N TYR A 159 -6.71 19.16 8.32
CA TYR A 159 -7.19 17.81 8.54
C TYR A 159 -6.75 16.86 7.41
N ARG A 160 -6.90 17.27 6.16
CA ARG A 160 -6.41 16.49 4.99
C ARG A 160 -4.90 16.31 4.97
N TYR A 161 -4.15 17.31 5.45
CA TYR A 161 -2.70 17.22 5.59
C TYR A 161 -2.31 16.18 6.65
N TRP A 162 -2.93 16.26 7.83
CA TRP A 162 -2.75 15.27 8.89
C TRP A 162 -3.10 13.86 8.41
N GLU A 163 -4.23 13.69 7.74
CA GLU A 163 -4.65 12.42 7.16
C GLU A 163 -3.59 11.85 6.18
N ARG A 164 -3.00 12.69 5.35
CA ARG A 164 -1.93 12.28 4.43
C ARG A 164 -0.64 11.89 5.15
N VAL A 165 -0.27 12.62 6.18
CA VAL A 165 0.94 12.32 6.99
C VAL A 165 0.80 10.98 7.70
N CYS A 166 -0.44 10.60 8.06
CA CYS A 166 -0.76 9.32 8.68
C CYS A 166 -0.99 8.16 7.69
N LEU A 167 -0.95 8.42 6.36
CA LEU A 167 -1.08 7.38 5.34
C LEU A 167 0.19 6.56 5.23
N VAL A 168 0.11 5.27 5.53
CA VAL A 168 1.18 4.30 5.26
C VAL A 168 0.97 3.68 3.89
N ASP A 169 1.85 3.98 2.95
CA ASP A 169 1.89 3.32 1.64
C ASP A 169 2.46 1.91 1.79
N ILE A 170 1.58 0.92 1.84
CA ILE A 170 1.96 -0.49 1.83
C ILE A 170 1.82 -1.00 0.41
N GLY A 171 2.93 -0.92 -0.35
CA GLY A 171 3.10 -1.40 -1.74
C GLY A 171 2.00 -2.28 -2.32
N GLU A 172 1.41 -1.80 -3.38
CA GLU A 172 0.62 -2.45 -4.44
C GLU A 172 -0.67 -3.23 -4.12
N GLN A 173 -1.19 -3.33 -2.91
CA GLN A 173 -2.49 -3.99 -2.78
C GLN A 173 -3.54 -3.28 -1.94
N THR A 174 -3.27 -2.16 -1.41
CA THR A 174 -4.27 -1.26 -0.82
C THR A 174 -3.54 -0.11 -0.14
N VAL A 175 -3.73 1.09 -0.61
CA VAL A 175 -3.53 2.29 0.22
C VAL A 175 -4.54 2.17 1.35
N ILE A 176 -4.04 2.04 2.56
CA ILE A 176 -4.88 1.97 3.75
C ILE A 176 -4.68 3.26 4.49
N PRO A 177 -5.71 4.11 4.61
CA PRO A 177 -5.67 5.23 5.53
C PRO A 177 -5.52 4.69 6.96
N GLU A 178 -4.45 5.04 7.65
CA GLU A 178 -4.44 4.97 9.11
C GLU A 178 -5.32 6.13 9.60
N GLY A 179 -6.46 5.86 10.12
CA GLY A 179 -7.39 6.89 10.56
C GLY A 179 -8.70 6.87 9.77
N ILE A 180 -9.26 5.70 9.63
CA ILE A 180 -10.57 5.58 9.01
C ILE A 180 -11.61 5.99 10.04
N SER A 181 -12.33 7.06 9.74
CA SER A 181 -13.64 7.38 10.29
C SER A 181 -14.52 6.13 10.29
N LYS A 182 -14.80 5.63 11.46
CA LYS A 182 -14.72 4.22 11.83
C LYS A 182 -15.80 3.28 11.37
N HIS A 183 -16.83 3.59 10.72
CA HIS A 183 -17.77 2.52 10.34
C HIS A 183 -18.45 2.71 8.97
N VAL A 184 -18.70 3.90 8.51
CA VAL A 184 -19.41 4.14 7.26
C VAL A 184 -18.46 4.34 6.08
N HIS A 185 -17.43 5.16 6.23
CA HIS A 185 -16.46 5.40 5.15
C HIS A 185 -15.54 4.20 4.93
N ALA A 186 -15.04 3.57 6.00
CA ALA A 186 -14.26 2.33 5.89
C ALA A 186 -15.02 1.22 5.21
N ALA A 187 -16.29 1.04 5.55
CA ALA A 187 -17.15 0.07 4.89
C ALA A 187 -17.33 0.39 3.40
N LYS A 188 -17.49 1.67 3.04
CA LYS A 188 -17.60 2.11 1.63
C LYS A 188 -16.30 1.83 0.85
N TYR A 189 -15.13 2.18 1.40
CA TYR A 189 -13.84 1.86 0.78
C TYR A 189 -13.59 0.36 0.67
N LEU A 190 -13.95 -0.40 1.71
CA LEU A 190 -13.85 -1.86 1.70
C LEU A 190 -14.77 -2.47 0.62
N ILE A 191 -15.98 -1.96 0.49
CA ILE A 191 -16.92 -2.38 -0.56
C ILE A 191 -16.36 -2.01 -1.94
N ALA A 192 -15.88 -0.78 -2.14
CA ALA A 192 -15.30 -0.35 -3.40
C ALA A 192 -14.11 -1.22 -3.80
N GLY A 193 -13.16 -1.44 -2.89
CA GLY A 193 -12.01 -2.32 -3.10
C GLY A 193 -12.40 -3.79 -3.30
N GLY A 194 -13.37 -4.26 -2.52
CA GLY A 194 -13.91 -5.61 -2.65
C GLY A 194 -14.58 -5.87 -4.00
N VAL A 195 -15.43 -4.95 -4.46
CA VAL A 195 -16.10 -5.02 -5.77
C VAL A 195 -15.08 -4.92 -6.91
N ALA A 196 -14.13 -3.97 -6.81
CA ALA A 196 -13.07 -3.82 -7.80
C ALA A 196 -12.20 -5.09 -7.91
N GLY A 197 -11.78 -5.64 -6.77
CA GLY A 197 -11.02 -6.88 -6.71
C GLY A 197 -11.79 -8.11 -7.22
N ALA A 198 -13.08 -8.23 -6.88
CA ALA A 198 -13.93 -9.32 -7.36
C ALA A 198 -14.15 -9.25 -8.87
N THR A 199 -14.42 -8.06 -9.42
CA THR A 199 -14.62 -7.83 -10.85
C THR A 199 -13.34 -8.12 -11.64
N SER A 200 -12.20 -7.59 -11.20
CA SER A 200 -10.90 -7.82 -11.81
C SER A 200 -10.55 -9.32 -11.84
N ARG A 201 -10.71 -10.03 -10.72
CA ARG A 201 -10.46 -11.48 -10.62
C ARG A 201 -11.40 -12.31 -11.49
N THR A 202 -12.65 -11.86 -11.66
CA THR A 202 -13.62 -12.55 -12.51
C THR A 202 -13.28 -12.38 -13.98
N VAL A 203 -12.95 -11.19 -14.44
CA VAL A 203 -12.55 -10.96 -15.83
C VAL A 203 -11.24 -11.68 -16.17
N THR A 204 -10.30 -11.76 -15.24
CA THR A 204 -9.02 -12.45 -15.45
C THR A 204 -9.04 -13.95 -15.12
N ALA A 205 -10.18 -14.50 -14.66
CA ALA A 205 -10.32 -15.91 -14.30
C ALA A 205 -9.91 -16.90 -15.42
N PRO A 206 -10.22 -16.67 -16.71
CA PRO A 206 -9.76 -17.53 -17.78
C PRO A 206 -8.25 -17.66 -17.86
N LEU A 207 -7.53 -16.53 -17.70
CA LEU A 207 -6.06 -16.52 -17.71
C LEU A 207 -5.48 -17.21 -16.48
N ASP A 208 -6.13 -17.04 -15.31
CA ASP A 208 -5.76 -17.74 -14.08
C ASP A 208 -5.88 -19.26 -14.22
N LEU A 209 -6.98 -19.74 -14.77
CA LEU A 209 -7.15 -21.19 -15.02
C LEU A 209 -6.08 -21.70 -15.97
N LEU A 210 -5.88 -21.00 -17.09
CA LEU A 210 -4.89 -21.37 -18.10
C LEU A 210 -3.48 -21.45 -17.51
N LYS A 211 -3.11 -20.47 -16.71
CA LYS A 211 -1.84 -20.45 -15.95
C LYS A 211 -1.69 -21.72 -15.10
N VAL A 212 -2.70 -22.04 -14.28
CA VAL A 212 -2.63 -23.18 -13.33
C VAL A 212 -2.53 -24.50 -14.09
N ILE A 213 -3.32 -24.70 -15.14
CA ILE A 213 -3.27 -25.93 -15.94
C ILE A 213 -1.88 -26.09 -16.58
N LEU A 214 -1.33 -25.04 -17.19
CA LEU A 214 0.01 -25.09 -17.81
C LEU A 214 1.11 -25.34 -16.79
N GLN A 215 1.01 -24.82 -15.57
CA GLN A 215 1.97 -25.07 -14.49
C GLN A 215 2.00 -26.54 -14.06
N VAL A 216 0.85 -27.19 -14.07
CA VAL A 216 0.72 -28.60 -13.63
C VAL A 216 1.04 -29.59 -14.74
N GLN A 217 0.79 -29.25 -16.01
CA GLN A 217 1.08 -30.14 -17.15
C GLN A 217 2.59 -30.35 -17.31
N THR A 218 3.02 -31.62 -17.25
CA THR A 218 4.41 -32.01 -17.49
C THR A 218 4.73 -32.13 -18.98
N ALA A 219 3.76 -32.47 -19.80
CA ALA A 219 3.94 -32.58 -21.25
C ALA A 219 4.19 -31.22 -21.91
N ARG A 220 4.88 -31.21 -23.06
CA ARG A 220 5.04 -30.03 -23.91
C ARG A 220 3.74 -29.82 -24.71
N VAL A 221 2.85 -29.01 -24.15
CA VAL A 221 1.56 -28.69 -24.77
C VAL A 221 1.58 -27.21 -25.20
N SER A 222 1.01 -26.92 -26.37
CA SER A 222 0.87 -25.54 -26.82
C SER A 222 -0.29 -24.85 -26.12
N LEU A 223 -0.22 -23.53 -25.98
CA LEU A 223 -1.27 -22.72 -25.36
C LEU A 223 -2.62 -22.91 -26.07
N GLY A 224 -2.62 -22.98 -27.40
CA GLY A 224 -3.83 -23.17 -28.20
C GLY A 224 -4.46 -24.55 -28.02
N SER A 225 -3.66 -25.62 -27.85
CA SER A 225 -4.18 -26.98 -27.57
C SER A 225 -4.81 -27.04 -26.19
N THR A 226 -4.20 -26.40 -25.19
CA THR A 226 -4.76 -26.33 -23.84
C THR A 226 -6.10 -25.57 -23.81
N VAL A 227 -6.20 -24.43 -24.50
CA VAL A 227 -7.47 -23.70 -24.64
C VAL A 227 -8.56 -24.57 -25.28
N ARG A 228 -8.21 -25.29 -26.38
CA ARG A 228 -9.15 -26.20 -27.05
C ARG A 228 -9.59 -27.36 -26.17
N GLU A 229 -8.69 -27.91 -25.38
CA GLU A 229 -8.99 -28.96 -24.41
C GLU A 229 -9.94 -28.48 -23.31
N ILE A 230 -9.67 -27.30 -22.70
CA ILE A 230 -10.55 -26.67 -21.72
C ILE A 230 -11.95 -26.43 -22.31
N TRP A 231 -12.01 -25.95 -23.55
CA TRP A 231 -13.28 -25.69 -24.25
C TRP A 231 -14.08 -26.98 -24.45
N LYS A 232 -13.42 -28.08 -24.83
CA LYS A 232 -14.07 -29.38 -25.00
C LYS A 232 -14.56 -30.00 -23.68
N ASP A 233 -13.86 -29.74 -22.57
CA ASP A 233 -14.15 -30.31 -21.23
C ASP A 233 -15.39 -29.68 -20.55
N GLY A 234 -15.80 -28.47 -20.96
CA GLY A 234 -16.95 -27.81 -20.31
C GLY A 234 -17.33 -26.44 -20.85
N GLY A 235 -16.89 -26.11 -22.07
CA GLY A 235 -17.21 -24.85 -22.72
C GLY A 235 -16.71 -23.62 -21.95
N ILE A 236 -17.44 -22.52 -22.09
CA ILE A 236 -17.06 -21.24 -21.47
C ILE A 236 -17.05 -21.29 -19.93
N LEU A 237 -17.98 -22.04 -19.32
CA LEU A 237 -18.09 -22.13 -17.86
C LEU A 237 -16.85 -22.78 -17.22
N ARG A 238 -16.15 -23.63 -17.94
CA ARG A 238 -14.91 -24.26 -17.49
C ARG A 238 -13.82 -23.24 -17.18
N PHE A 239 -13.75 -22.14 -17.95
CA PHE A 239 -12.77 -21.06 -17.74
C PHE A 239 -12.94 -20.29 -16.44
N PHE A 240 -14.14 -20.32 -15.86
CA PHE A 240 -14.44 -19.64 -14.58
C PHE A 240 -14.40 -20.56 -13.37
N ARG A 241 -13.93 -21.81 -13.56
CA ARG A 241 -13.88 -22.81 -12.51
C ARG A 241 -12.91 -22.41 -11.40
N GLY A 242 -13.41 -22.38 -10.16
CA GLY A 242 -12.64 -21.93 -8.99
C GLY A 242 -12.66 -20.42 -8.76
N ASN A 243 -13.30 -19.62 -9.64
CA ASN A 243 -13.36 -18.17 -9.48
C ASN A 243 -14.15 -17.78 -8.23
N GLY A 244 -15.22 -18.51 -7.87
CA GLY A 244 -15.98 -18.24 -6.65
C GLY A 244 -15.10 -18.23 -5.39
N LEU A 245 -14.20 -19.22 -5.24
CA LEU A 245 -13.24 -19.25 -4.15
C LEU A 245 -12.23 -18.09 -4.22
N ASN A 246 -11.84 -17.70 -5.43
CA ASN A 246 -10.91 -16.60 -5.63
C ASN A 246 -11.49 -15.25 -5.22
N VAL A 247 -12.79 -15.06 -5.40
CA VAL A 247 -13.53 -13.88 -4.96
C VAL A 247 -13.79 -13.94 -3.45
N MET A 248 -14.29 -15.08 -2.94
CA MET A 248 -14.60 -15.23 -1.51
C MET A 248 -13.42 -15.00 -0.57
N LYS A 249 -12.21 -15.33 -1.01
CA LYS A 249 -11.02 -15.18 -0.16
C LYS A 249 -10.55 -13.72 0.00
N VAL A 250 -10.99 -12.78 -0.85
CA VAL A 250 -10.49 -11.40 -0.87
C VAL A 250 -10.69 -10.71 0.48
N ALA A 251 -11.92 -10.72 0.98
CA ALA A 251 -12.25 -10.05 2.24
C ALA A 251 -11.55 -10.66 3.46
N PRO A 252 -11.57 -12.00 3.69
CA PRO A 252 -10.82 -12.60 4.80
C PRO A 252 -9.31 -12.39 4.69
N GLU A 253 -8.75 -12.47 3.49
CA GLU A 253 -7.31 -12.28 3.24
C GLU A 253 -6.88 -10.87 3.64
N SER A 254 -7.63 -9.85 3.18
CA SER A 254 -7.37 -8.46 3.51
C SER A 254 -7.53 -8.20 5.01
N ALA A 255 -8.63 -8.64 5.62
CA ALA A 255 -8.87 -8.45 7.05
C ALA A 255 -7.76 -9.04 7.94
N ILE A 256 -7.32 -10.29 7.65
CA ILE A 256 -6.25 -10.93 8.40
C ILE A 256 -4.92 -10.21 8.18
N LYS A 257 -4.63 -9.81 6.94
CA LYS A 257 -3.39 -9.09 6.61
C LYS A 257 -3.30 -7.76 7.37
N PHE A 258 -4.40 -7.01 7.41
CA PHE A 258 -4.50 -5.75 8.14
C PHE A 258 -4.29 -5.93 9.64
N TYR A 259 -5.12 -6.75 10.27
CA TYR A 259 -5.02 -6.99 11.70
C TYR A 259 -3.63 -7.47 12.10
N SER A 260 -3.05 -8.39 11.31
CA SER A 260 -1.70 -8.90 11.58
C SER A 260 -0.62 -7.82 11.40
N TYR A 261 -0.79 -6.92 10.43
CA TYR A 261 0.15 -5.82 10.21
C TYR A 261 0.14 -4.84 11.39
N GLU A 262 -1.03 -4.39 11.82
CA GLU A 262 -1.16 -3.50 12.97
C GLU A 262 -0.59 -4.12 14.25
N MET A 263 -0.90 -5.39 14.50
CA MET A 263 -0.36 -6.10 15.64
C MET A 263 1.17 -6.19 15.59
N LEU A 264 1.75 -6.50 14.44
CA LEU A 264 3.20 -6.62 14.24
C LEU A 264 3.90 -5.26 14.31
N LYS A 265 3.30 -4.22 13.75
CA LYS A 265 3.77 -2.84 13.85
C LYS A 265 3.94 -2.45 15.32
N ASN A 266 2.89 -2.64 16.13
CA ASN A 266 2.91 -2.34 17.55
C ASN A 266 3.96 -3.17 18.33
N VAL A 267 4.15 -4.44 17.97
CA VAL A 267 5.19 -5.29 18.59
C VAL A 267 6.60 -4.80 18.24
N ILE A 268 6.83 -4.44 16.97
CA ILE A 268 8.15 -3.94 16.52
C ILE A 268 8.46 -2.58 17.13
N ALA A 269 7.49 -1.66 17.20
CA ALA A 269 7.64 -0.36 17.84
C ALA A 269 8.05 -0.51 19.32
N ARG A 270 7.34 -1.36 20.08
CA ARG A 270 7.67 -1.66 21.49
C ARG A 270 9.06 -2.27 21.65
N THR A 271 9.50 -3.09 20.70
CA THR A 271 10.82 -3.76 20.80
C THR A 271 11.98 -2.80 20.52
N LYS A 272 11.74 -1.76 19.73
CA LYS A 272 12.74 -0.72 19.43
C LYS A 272 12.77 0.40 20.47
N GLY A 273 11.83 0.44 21.41
CA GLY A 273 11.71 1.50 22.42
C GLY A 273 11.28 2.84 21.83
N GLU A 274 10.74 2.85 20.62
CA GLU A 274 10.19 4.02 19.96
C GLU A 274 8.70 4.10 20.33
N GLU A 275 8.37 5.04 21.23
CA GLU A 275 6.99 5.26 21.68
C GLU A 275 6.08 5.80 20.57
N GLN A 276 6.62 6.28 19.47
CA GLN A 276 5.89 6.96 18.40
C GLN A 276 5.56 6.10 17.16
N GLY A 277 5.50 4.78 17.27
CA GLY A 277 4.91 3.94 16.18
C GLY A 277 5.62 3.93 14.82
N ASP A 278 6.62 4.75 14.57
CA ASP A 278 7.38 4.72 13.30
C ASP A 278 8.49 3.67 13.36
N ILE A 279 8.21 2.54 12.74
CA ILE A 279 9.13 1.39 12.69
C ILE A 279 10.19 1.51 11.58
N GLY A 280 10.25 2.64 10.87
CA GLY A 280 11.13 2.84 9.72
C GLY A 280 10.82 1.93 8.53
N ALA A 281 11.44 2.20 7.36
CA ALA A 281 11.17 1.44 6.13
C ALA A 281 11.45 -0.07 6.26
N SER A 282 12.54 -0.44 6.93
CA SER A 282 12.87 -1.86 7.17
C SER A 282 11.87 -2.55 8.08
N GLY A 283 11.41 -1.88 9.14
CA GLY A 283 10.38 -2.39 10.04
C GLY A 283 9.04 -2.59 9.32
N ARG A 284 8.64 -1.65 8.48
CA ARG A 284 7.42 -1.74 7.65
C ARG A 284 7.50 -2.92 6.68
N LEU A 285 8.65 -3.12 6.02
CA LEU A 285 8.87 -4.26 5.13
C LEU A 285 8.74 -5.59 5.88
N VAL A 286 9.34 -5.71 7.06
CA VAL A 286 9.27 -6.91 7.91
C VAL A 286 7.84 -7.14 8.40
N ALA A 287 7.17 -6.11 8.93
CA ALA A 287 5.80 -6.19 9.39
C ALA A 287 4.84 -6.60 8.25
N GLY A 288 4.97 -5.98 7.07
CA GLY A 288 4.17 -6.30 5.89
C GLY A 288 4.41 -7.72 5.37
N GLY A 289 5.68 -8.15 5.30
CA GLY A 289 6.04 -9.51 4.91
C GLY A 289 5.49 -10.57 5.87
N MET A 290 5.61 -10.35 7.18
CA MET A 290 5.07 -11.24 8.20
C MET A 290 3.53 -11.26 8.20
N ALA A 291 2.88 -10.10 8.08
CA ALA A 291 1.42 -10.01 7.96
C ALA A 291 0.92 -10.76 6.72
N GLY A 292 1.62 -10.60 5.58
CA GLY A 292 1.35 -11.37 4.37
C GLY A 292 1.51 -12.88 4.57
N ALA A 293 2.53 -13.31 5.31
CA ALA A 293 2.75 -14.73 5.63
C ALA A 293 1.65 -15.31 6.53
N VAL A 294 1.18 -14.55 7.54
CA VAL A 294 0.07 -14.94 8.40
C VAL A 294 -1.22 -15.05 7.59
N ALA A 295 -1.57 -14.04 6.81
CA ALA A 295 -2.76 -14.04 5.95
C ALA A 295 -2.71 -15.19 4.95
N GLN A 296 -1.57 -15.40 4.28
CA GLN A 296 -1.38 -16.51 3.34
C GLN A 296 -1.56 -17.87 4.00
N THR A 297 -1.05 -18.04 5.23
CA THR A 297 -1.20 -19.29 5.98
C THR A 297 -2.65 -19.57 6.36
N ALA A 298 -3.38 -18.55 6.82
CA ALA A 298 -4.79 -18.67 7.18
C ALA A 298 -5.68 -19.01 5.97
N ILE A 299 -5.41 -18.39 4.81
CA ILE A 299 -6.20 -18.59 3.57
C ILE A 299 -5.74 -19.80 2.76
N TYR A 300 -4.59 -20.39 3.12
CA TYR A 300 -3.97 -21.45 2.34
C TYR A 300 -4.87 -22.67 2.02
N PRO A 301 -5.73 -23.15 2.95
CA PRO A 301 -6.68 -24.23 2.64
C PRO A 301 -7.62 -23.89 1.48
N MET A 302 -8.08 -22.64 1.37
CA MET A 302 -8.93 -22.21 0.26
C MET A 302 -8.17 -22.19 -1.07
N ASP A 303 -6.91 -21.75 -1.05
CA ASP A 303 -6.05 -21.75 -2.23
C ASP A 303 -5.77 -23.17 -2.75
N LEU A 304 -5.56 -24.12 -1.86
CA LEU A 304 -5.34 -25.50 -2.23
C LEU A 304 -6.60 -26.11 -2.85
N VAL A 305 -7.77 -25.92 -2.24
CA VAL A 305 -9.04 -26.40 -2.77
C VAL A 305 -9.34 -25.76 -4.14
N LYS A 306 -9.08 -24.44 -4.30
CA LYS A 306 -9.17 -23.75 -5.59
C LYS A 306 -8.31 -24.45 -6.65
N THR A 307 -7.02 -24.64 -6.37
CA THR A 307 -6.05 -25.22 -7.31
C THR A 307 -6.48 -26.63 -7.71
N ARG A 308 -6.90 -27.46 -6.77
CA ARG A 308 -7.40 -28.82 -7.07
C ARG A 308 -8.69 -28.81 -7.87
N LEU A 309 -9.60 -27.89 -7.58
CA LEU A 309 -10.81 -27.71 -8.36
C LEU A 309 -10.51 -27.31 -9.81
N GLN A 310 -9.54 -26.42 -10.03
CA GLN A 310 -9.11 -25.99 -11.34
C GLN A 310 -8.43 -27.10 -12.15
N THR A 311 -7.64 -27.95 -11.50
CA THR A 311 -6.88 -29.04 -12.14
C THR A 311 -7.65 -30.34 -12.24
N HIS A 312 -8.83 -30.45 -11.61
CA HIS A 312 -9.64 -31.65 -11.65
C HIS A 312 -10.16 -31.93 -13.07
N VAL A 313 -9.81 -33.06 -13.64
CA VAL A 313 -10.34 -33.54 -14.91
C VAL A 313 -11.72 -34.12 -14.65
N SER A 314 -12.72 -33.70 -15.40
CA SER A 314 -14.10 -34.18 -15.24
C SER A 314 -14.26 -35.58 -15.87
N GLU A 315 -14.22 -36.62 -15.07
CA GLU A 315 -14.70 -37.94 -15.51
C GLU A 315 -16.24 -37.92 -15.59
N GLY A 316 -16.78 -37.91 -16.82
CA GLY A 316 -18.23 -37.93 -17.05
C GLY A 316 -18.97 -36.60 -16.85
N GLY A 317 -18.29 -35.43 -16.98
CA GLY A 317 -18.91 -34.09 -17.02
C GLY A 317 -19.40 -33.53 -15.68
N LYS A 318 -19.29 -34.26 -14.56
CA LYS A 318 -19.70 -33.77 -13.23
C LYS A 318 -18.51 -33.25 -12.43
N VAL A 319 -18.55 -31.95 -12.13
CA VAL A 319 -17.59 -31.29 -11.27
C VAL A 319 -17.96 -31.56 -9.81
N PRO A 320 -17.03 -31.99 -8.93
CA PRO A 320 -17.32 -32.12 -7.52
C PRO A 320 -17.66 -30.75 -6.91
N SER A 321 -18.68 -30.72 -6.04
CA SER A 321 -18.95 -29.49 -5.27
C SER A 321 -17.79 -29.20 -4.31
N LEU A 322 -17.59 -27.95 -3.95
CA LEU A 322 -16.54 -27.50 -3.02
C LEU A 322 -16.53 -28.33 -1.73
N GLY A 323 -17.73 -28.53 -1.15
CA GLY A 323 -17.85 -29.29 0.10
C GLY A 323 -17.48 -30.75 -0.07
N LYS A 324 -17.83 -31.39 -1.20
CA LYS A 324 -17.44 -32.77 -1.49
C LYS A 324 -15.93 -32.91 -1.66
N LEU A 325 -15.31 -32.01 -2.42
CA LEU A 325 -13.87 -32.02 -2.62
C LEU A 325 -13.10 -31.78 -1.32
N SER A 326 -13.51 -30.81 -0.51
CA SER A 326 -12.89 -30.54 0.79
C SER A 326 -13.02 -31.71 1.76
N LYS A 327 -14.21 -32.35 1.80
CA LYS A 327 -14.46 -33.56 2.62
C LYS A 327 -13.61 -34.73 2.14
N GLU A 328 -13.48 -34.91 0.84
CA GLU A 328 -12.65 -35.97 0.26
C GLU A 328 -11.17 -35.79 0.61
N ILE A 329 -10.64 -34.55 0.53
CA ILE A 329 -9.27 -34.22 0.94
C ILE A 329 -9.09 -34.54 2.43
N TRP A 330 -10.04 -34.13 3.27
CA TRP A 330 -9.97 -34.34 4.71
C TRP A 330 -9.94 -35.85 5.07
N ILE A 331 -10.82 -36.63 4.47
CA ILE A 331 -10.95 -38.06 4.79
C ILE A 331 -9.80 -38.89 4.18
N LYS A 332 -9.42 -38.63 2.93
CA LYS A 332 -8.42 -39.43 2.22
C LYS A 332 -6.98 -39.06 2.52
N GLU A 333 -6.71 -37.76 2.72
CA GLU A 333 -5.35 -37.21 2.81
C GLU A 333 -5.05 -36.61 4.19
N GLY A 334 -6.07 -36.31 4.98
CA GLY A 334 -5.94 -35.71 6.31
C GLY A 334 -5.74 -34.20 6.31
N PRO A 335 -5.76 -33.55 7.50
CA PRO A 335 -5.72 -32.10 7.63
C PRO A 335 -4.40 -31.47 7.15
N ARG A 336 -3.28 -32.18 7.25
CA ARG A 336 -1.96 -31.69 6.78
C ARG A 336 -1.91 -31.46 5.26
N ALA A 337 -2.77 -32.14 4.52
CA ALA A 337 -2.82 -31.99 3.07
C ALA A 337 -3.24 -30.59 2.62
N PHE A 338 -4.04 -29.88 3.43
CA PHE A 338 -4.47 -28.52 3.15
C PHE A 338 -3.32 -27.50 3.13
N TYR A 339 -2.17 -27.84 3.71
CA TYR A 339 -0.99 -26.98 3.78
C TYR A 339 0.16 -27.43 2.86
N LYS A 340 -0.11 -28.34 1.93
CA LYS A 340 0.87 -28.77 0.94
C LYS A 340 1.27 -27.61 0.02
N GLY A 341 2.58 -27.33 -0.04
CA GLY A 341 3.12 -26.22 -0.82
C GLY A 341 3.11 -24.87 -0.11
N LEU A 342 2.80 -24.83 1.19
CA LEU A 342 2.87 -23.59 1.98
C LEU A 342 4.30 -23.02 2.03
N VAL A 343 5.31 -23.88 2.25
CA VAL A 343 6.71 -23.48 2.36
C VAL A 343 7.20 -22.70 1.13
N PRO A 344 7.09 -23.23 -0.12
CA PRO A 344 7.49 -22.44 -1.30
C PRO A 344 6.65 -21.18 -1.49
N SER A 345 5.40 -21.14 -0.99
CA SER A 345 4.59 -19.92 -1.01
C SER A 345 5.17 -18.85 -0.10
N LEU A 346 5.51 -19.19 1.14
CA LEU A 346 6.07 -18.25 2.12
C LEU A 346 7.47 -17.77 1.70
N LEU A 347 8.30 -18.67 1.19
CA LEU A 347 9.63 -18.32 0.69
C LEU A 347 9.60 -17.32 -0.48
N GLY A 348 8.49 -17.24 -1.21
CA GLY A 348 8.30 -16.32 -2.32
C GLY A 348 7.86 -14.91 -1.92
N ILE A 349 7.30 -14.71 -0.72
CA ILE A 349 6.69 -13.43 -0.33
C ILE A 349 7.75 -12.33 -0.19
N ILE A 350 8.79 -12.57 0.58
CA ILE A 350 9.83 -11.56 0.86
C ILE A 350 10.61 -11.18 -0.42
N PRO A 351 11.14 -12.14 -1.22
CA PRO A 351 11.81 -11.79 -2.46
C PRO A 351 10.90 -11.06 -3.45
N TYR A 352 9.64 -11.46 -3.54
CA TYR A 352 8.68 -10.79 -4.41
C TYR A 352 8.51 -9.32 -4.02
N ALA A 353 8.19 -9.06 -2.73
CA ALA A 353 7.98 -7.71 -2.24
C ALA A 353 9.25 -6.83 -2.37
N GLY A 354 10.42 -7.39 -2.08
CA GLY A 354 11.69 -6.66 -2.21
C GLY A 354 12.03 -6.30 -3.66
N ILE A 355 11.84 -7.22 -4.60
CA ILE A 355 12.12 -6.97 -6.03
C ILE A 355 11.09 -5.99 -6.60
N ASP A 356 9.81 -6.16 -6.24
CA ASP A 356 8.74 -5.29 -6.71
C ASP A 356 8.96 -3.86 -6.26
N LEU A 357 9.19 -3.63 -4.97
CA LEU A 357 9.46 -2.30 -4.41
C LEU A 357 10.70 -1.66 -5.06
N ALA A 358 11.84 -2.36 -5.08
CA ALA A 358 13.06 -1.83 -5.68
C ALA A 358 12.90 -1.50 -7.18
N ALA A 359 12.21 -2.37 -7.93
CA ALA A 359 11.95 -2.12 -9.33
C ALA A 359 10.97 -0.95 -9.54
N TYR A 360 9.93 -0.84 -8.69
CA TYR A 360 8.98 0.25 -8.75
C TYR A 360 9.64 1.60 -8.50
N GLU A 361 10.41 1.73 -7.42
CA GLU A 361 11.14 2.96 -7.11
C GLU A 361 12.12 3.33 -8.23
N THR A 362 12.90 2.36 -8.71
CA THR A 362 13.83 2.60 -9.83
C THR A 362 13.11 3.05 -11.10
N LEU A 363 11.98 2.42 -11.45
CA LEU A 363 11.20 2.80 -12.63
C LEU A 363 10.54 4.17 -12.47
N LYS A 364 10.06 4.49 -11.26
CA LYS A 364 9.49 5.79 -10.93
C LYS A 364 10.56 6.88 -11.10
N ASP A 365 11.76 6.68 -10.56
CA ASP A 365 12.87 7.62 -10.69
C ASP A 365 13.33 7.77 -12.16
N LEU A 366 13.44 6.65 -12.89
CA LEU A 366 13.76 6.70 -14.31
C LEU A 366 12.71 7.46 -15.12
N SER A 367 11.43 7.21 -14.85
CA SER A 367 10.35 7.91 -15.56
C SER A 367 10.34 9.41 -15.24
N ARG A 368 10.69 9.79 -14.02
CA ARG A 368 10.83 11.18 -13.58
C ARG A 368 11.96 11.89 -14.32
N ILE A 369 13.13 11.25 -14.43
CA ILE A 369 14.32 11.85 -15.08
C ILE A 369 14.18 11.90 -16.61
N TYR A 370 13.75 10.81 -17.24
CA TYR A 370 13.84 10.67 -18.71
C TYR A 370 12.56 11.00 -19.46
N ILE A 371 11.37 10.84 -18.83
CA ILE A 371 10.08 11.00 -19.53
C ILE A 371 9.39 12.28 -19.12
N LEU A 372 9.43 12.62 -17.83
CA LEU A 372 8.61 13.69 -17.25
C LEU A 372 9.40 14.98 -17.00
N HIS A 373 10.72 14.99 -17.29
CA HIS A 373 11.58 16.17 -17.09
C HIS A 373 11.34 16.84 -15.73
N ASP A 374 11.47 16.05 -14.67
CA ASP A 374 11.24 16.42 -13.26
C ASP A 374 9.78 16.73 -12.84
N SER A 375 8.78 16.46 -13.67
CA SER A 375 7.39 16.50 -13.23
C SER A 375 6.98 15.17 -12.58
N GLU A 376 5.97 15.22 -11.69
CA GLU A 376 5.48 14.01 -11.04
C GLU A 376 4.84 13.02 -12.02
N PRO A 377 5.09 11.72 -11.82
CA PRO A 377 4.44 10.70 -12.62
C PRO A 377 2.93 10.70 -12.35
N GLY A 378 2.15 11.04 -13.38
CA GLY A 378 0.71 10.96 -13.32
C GLY A 378 0.22 9.52 -13.05
N PRO A 379 -1.07 9.32 -12.71
CA PRO A 379 -1.62 8.00 -12.34
C PRO A 379 -1.36 6.91 -13.38
N LEU A 380 -1.35 7.26 -14.66
CA LEU A 380 -1.05 6.30 -15.74
C LEU A 380 0.41 5.84 -15.76
N VAL A 381 1.34 6.73 -15.44
CA VAL A 381 2.78 6.39 -15.36
C VAL A 381 3.04 5.53 -14.13
N GLN A 382 2.43 5.87 -12.99
CA GLN A 382 2.50 5.07 -11.76
C GLN A 382 1.93 3.66 -11.99
N LEU A 383 0.78 3.54 -12.66
CA LEU A 383 0.20 2.27 -13.05
C LEU A 383 1.13 1.47 -13.98
N GLY A 384 1.80 2.15 -14.92
CA GLY A 384 2.79 1.55 -15.80
C GLY A 384 4.00 1.03 -15.03
N CYS A 385 4.58 1.83 -14.13
CA CYS A 385 5.70 1.44 -13.27
C CYS A 385 5.33 0.24 -12.39
N GLY A 386 4.17 0.27 -11.71
CA GLY A 386 3.68 -0.83 -10.89
C GLY A 386 3.40 -2.10 -11.69
N THR A 387 2.89 -1.98 -12.91
CA THR A 387 2.68 -3.12 -13.80
C THR A 387 3.99 -3.79 -14.18
N ILE A 388 5.03 -3.01 -14.51
CA ILE A 388 6.34 -3.52 -14.92
C ILE A 388 7.08 -4.09 -13.71
N SER A 389 7.08 -3.41 -12.56
CA SER A 389 7.71 -3.89 -11.32
C SER A 389 7.10 -5.21 -10.86
N GLY A 390 5.77 -5.29 -10.79
CA GLY A 390 5.05 -6.51 -10.45
C GLY A 390 5.31 -7.66 -11.42
N ALA A 391 5.44 -7.37 -12.73
CA ALA A 391 5.80 -8.37 -13.73
C ALA A 391 7.24 -8.89 -13.52
N LEU A 392 8.18 -8.01 -13.20
CA LEU A 392 9.58 -8.39 -12.88
C LEU A 392 9.63 -9.24 -11.60
N GLY A 393 9.01 -8.78 -10.51
CA GLY A 393 8.91 -9.53 -9.26
C GLY A 393 8.29 -10.90 -9.46
N ALA A 394 7.15 -10.96 -10.17
CA ALA A 394 6.48 -12.22 -10.50
C ALA A 394 7.38 -13.16 -11.32
N THR A 395 8.15 -12.65 -12.28
CA THR A 395 9.04 -13.44 -13.12
C THR A 395 10.20 -14.03 -12.33
N CYS A 396 10.82 -13.24 -11.43
CA CYS A 396 11.92 -13.70 -10.58
C CYS A 396 11.48 -14.81 -9.61
N VAL A 397 10.29 -14.68 -9.02
CA VAL A 397 9.75 -15.63 -8.03
C VAL A 397 8.94 -16.75 -8.67
N TYR A 398 8.75 -16.70 -10.01
CA TYR A 398 7.92 -17.65 -10.74
C TYR A 398 8.26 -19.13 -10.53
N PRO A 399 9.53 -19.55 -10.44
CA PRO A 399 9.90 -20.95 -10.12
C PRO A 399 9.24 -21.46 -8.83
N LEU A 400 9.21 -20.63 -7.78
CA LEU A 400 8.55 -20.99 -6.51
C LEU A 400 7.03 -21.13 -6.66
N GLN A 401 6.42 -20.29 -7.51
CA GLN A 401 5.00 -20.39 -7.82
C GLN A 401 4.67 -21.70 -8.55
N VAL A 402 5.49 -22.14 -9.50
CA VAL A 402 5.31 -23.43 -10.20
C VAL A 402 5.44 -24.59 -9.21
N ILE A 403 6.45 -24.59 -8.35
CA ILE A 403 6.64 -25.61 -7.33
C ILE A 403 5.41 -25.69 -6.41
N ARG A 404 4.95 -24.51 -5.91
CA ARG A 404 3.72 -24.42 -5.09
C ARG A 404 2.54 -25.06 -5.78
N THR A 405 2.24 -24.65 -7.02
CA THR A 405 1.07 -25.11 -7.77
C THR A 405 1.13 -26.60 -8.03
N ARG A 406 2.28 -27.16 -8.37
CA ARG A 406 2.48 -28.61 -8.56
C ARG A 406 2.24 -29.39 -7.27
N MET A 407 2.73 -28.89 -6.13
CA MET A 407 2.48 -29.51 -4.83
C MET A 407 1.00 -29.45 -4.42
N GLN A 408 0.31 -28.35 -4.71
CA GLN A 408 -1.12 -28.20 -4.42
C GLN A 408 -2.01 -29.10 -5.27
N ALA A 409 -1.69 -29.24 -6.54
CA ALA A 409 -2.52 -29.95 -7.51
C ALA A 409 -2.51 -31.47 -7.32
N GLN A 410 -1.46 -32.03 -6.72
CA GLN A 410 -1.33 -33.49 -6.61
C GLN A 410 -1.91 -34.04 -5.30
N PRO A 411 -2.76 -35.08 -5.37
CA PRO A 411 -3.20 -35.80 -4.19
C PRO A 411 -2.04 -36.58 -3.55
N THR A 412 -2.09 -36.79 -2.23
CA THR A 412 -1.00 -37.41 -1.46
C THR A 412 -0.88 -38.93 -1.71
N ASN A 413 -1.98 -39.57 -2.08
CA ASN A 413 -2.09 -41.04 -2.09
C ASN A 413 -1.92 -41.65 -3.50
N THR A 414 -1.30 -40.96 -4.43
CA THR A 414 -0.96 -41.48 -5.75
C THR A 414 0.51 -41.89 -5.81
N ASN A 415 0.83 -43.01 -6.48
CA ASN A 415 2.22 -43.47 -6.68
C ASN A 415 3.14 -42.45 -7.37
N ALA A 416 2.55 -41.42 -7.98
CA ALA A 416 3.25 -40.29 -8.62
C ALA A 416 3.35 -39.03 -7.74
N ALA A 417 2.86 -39.06 -6.50
CA ALA A 417 2.87 -37.90 -5.61
C ALA A 417 4.31 -37.42 -5.32
N TYR A 418 4.45 -36.09 -5.23
CA TYR A 418 5.75 -35.49 -4.85
C TYR A 418 5.99 -35.66 -3.35
N ASN A 419 7.20 -36.06 -2.99
CA ASN A 419 7.63 -36.23 -1.60
C ASN A 419 8.04 -34.91 -0.92
N GLY A 420 7.97 -33.79 -1.62
CA GLY A 420 8.32 -32.47 -1.11
C GLY A 420 8.82 -31.51 -2.18
N MET A 421 9.23 -30.33 -1.76
CA MET A 421 9.72 -29.28 -2.67
C MET A 421 10.95 -29.73 -3.48
N SER A 422 11.91 -30.40 -2.82
CA SER A 422 13.13 -30.90 -3.48
C SER A 422 12.85 -31.94 -4.56
N ASP A 423 11.86 -32.80 -4.34
CA ASP A 423 11.44 -33.78 -5.33
C ASP A 423 10.77 -33.13 -6.56
N VAL A 424 9.92 -32.09 -6.33
CA VAL A 424 9.36 -31.30 -7.44
C VAL A 424 10.47 -30.66 -8.27
N ILE A 425 11.45 -30.06 -7.62
CA ILE A 425 12.59 -29.41 -8.29
C ILE A 425 13.36 -30.45 -9.13
N ARG A 426 13.71 -31.58 -8.53
CA ARG A 426 14.48 -32.63 -9.19
C ARG A 426 13.75 -33.23 -10.40
N ARG A 427 12.47 -33.60 -10.24
CA ARG A 427 11.67 -34.14 -11.35
C ARG A 427 11.45 -33.09 -12.45
N THR A 428 11.15 -31.84 -12.08
CA THR A 428 10.99 -30.75 -13.06
C THR A 428 12.26 -30.52 -13.87
N LEU A 429 13.45 -30.53 -13.21
CA LEU A 429 14.73 -30.40 -13.88
C LEU A 429 15.04 -31.56 -14.83
N ASN A 430 14.76 -32.79 -14.38
CA ASN A 430 15.05 -33.99 -15.17
C ASN A 430 14.11 -34.14 -16.38
N ASP A 431 12.79 -33.92 -16.18
CA ASP A 431 11.78 -34.21 -17.18
C ASP A 431 11.56 -33.04 -18.16
N GLU A 432 11.67 -31.80 -17.68
CA GLU A 432 11.30 -30.59 -18.43
C GLU A 432 12.45 -29.61 -18.58
N GLY A 433 13.52 -29.76 -17.80
CA GLY A 433 14.64 -28.84 -17.77
C GLY A 433 14.28 -27.48 -17.10
N ARG A 434 15.17 -26.48 -17.27
CA ARG A 434 14.96 -25.14 -16.69
C ARG A 434 13.68 -24.44 -17.15
N ARG A 435 13.24 -24.74 -18.38
CA ARG A 435 12.00 -24.16 -18.96
C ARG A 435 10.75 -24.63 -18.26
N GLY A 436 10.75 -25.77 -17.57
CA GLY A 436 9.65 -26.29 -16.78
C GLY A 436 9.21 -25.35 -15.67
N PHE A 437 10.15 -24.60 -15.08
CA PHE A 437 9.87 -23.63 -14.00
C PHE A 437 9.20 -22.34 -14.45
N TYR A 438 9.12 -22.10 -15.77
CA TYR A 438 8.50 -20.92 -16.36
C TYR A 438 7.25 -21.23 -17.17
N LYS A 439 6.73 -22.48 -17.07
CA LYS A 439 5.46 -22.85 -17.72
C LYS A 439 4.30 -22.04 -17.12
N GLY A 440 3.50 -21.44 -18.01
CA GLY A 440 2.38 -20.59 -17.60
C GLY A 440 2.77 -19.13 -17.25
N LEU A 441 4.04 -18.74 -17.44
CA LEU A 441 4.48 -17.35 -17.22
C LEU A 441 3.75 -16.39 -18.17
N PHE A 442 3.62 -16.74 -19.44
CA PHE A 442 2.96 -15.89 -20.44
C PHE A 442 1.51 -15.53 -20.07
N PRO A 443 0.60 -16.47 -19.74
CA PRO A 443 -0.73 -16.11 -19.25
C PRO A 443 -0.70 -15.32 -17.94
N ASN A 444 0.30 -15.56 -17.08
CA ASN A 444 0.46 -14.80 -15.86
C ASN A 444 0.79 -13.33 -16.11
N LEU A 445 1.73 -13.05 -17.03
CA LEU A 445 2.08 -11.68 -17.42
C LEU A 445 0.93 -11.00 -18.18
N LEU A 446 0.27 -11.75 -19.06
CA LEU A 446 -0.84 -11.21 -19.87
C LEU A 446 -2.01 -10.73 -19.02
N LYS A 447 -2.22 -11.31 -17.81
CA LYS A 447 -3.30 -10.88 -16.92
C LYS A 447 -2.96 -9.63 -16.11
N VAL A 448 -1.68 -9.27 -15.92
CA VAL A 448 -1.27 -8.19 -14.99
C VAL A 448 -1.85 -6.86 -15.44
N VAL A 449 -1.68 -6.49 -16.71
CA VAL A 449 -2.21 -5.24 -17.26
C VAL A 449 -3.75 -5.15 -17.16
N PRO A 450 -4.53 -6.13 -17.67
CA PRO A 450 -5.98 -6.09 -17.54
C PRO A 450 -6.45 -6.06 -16.07
N ALA A 451 -5.80 -6.84 -15.21
CA ALA A 451 -6.18 -6.88 -13.80
C ALA A 451 -6.01 -5.53 -13.12
N ALA A 452 -4.86 -4.90 -13.26
CA ALA A 452 -4.57 -3.59 -12.70
C ALA A 452 -5.51 -2.51 -13.25
N SER A 453 -5.68 -2.47 -14.58
CA SER A 453 -6.57 -1.49 -15.25
C SER A 453 -8.03 -1.63 -14.81
N ILE A 454 -8.55 -2.86 -14.74
CA ILE A 454 -9.94 -3.10 -14.31
C ILE A 454 -10.11 -2.75 -12.83
N THR A 455 -9.16 -3.13 -11.98
CA THR A 455 -9.21 -2.77 -10.56
C THR A 455 -9.27 -1.27 -10.38
N TYR A 456 -8.39 -0.53 -11.07
CA TYR A 456 -8.36 0.93 -11.02
C TYR A 456 -9.67 1.56 -11.51
N LEU A 457 -10.14 1.17 -12.70
CA LEU A 457 -11.37 1.74 -13.30
C LEU A 457 -12.62 1.45 -12.45
N VAL A 458 -12.75 0.23 -11.94
CA VAL A 458 -13.91 -0.15 -11.11
C VAL A 458 -13.83 0.55 -9.76
N TYR A 459 -12.64 0.63 -9.15
CA TYR A 459 -12.43 1.34 -7.91
C TYR A 459 -12.80 2.82 -8.01
N GLU A 460 -12.31 3.52 -9.05
CA GLU A 460 -12.65 4.93 -9.32
C GLU A 460 -14.16 5.12 -9.59
N SER A 461 -14.77 4.19 -10.33
CA SER A 461 -16.23 4.23 -10.57
C SER A 461 -17.02 4.03 -9.30
N MET A 462 -16.59 3.09 -8.44
CA MET A 462 -17.24 2.85 -7.15
C MET A 462 -17.02 4.02 -6.18
N LYS A 463 -15.84 4.61 -6.17
CA LYS A 463 -15.52 5.80 -5.38
C LYS A 463 -16.48 6.95 -5.72
N LYS A 464 -16.67 7.23 -7.02
CA LYS A 464 -17.64 8.24 -7.48
C LYS A 464 -19.08 7.89 -7.12
N SER A 465 -19.47 6.61 -7.22
CA SER A 465 -20.85 6.18 -6.91
C SER A 465 -21.17 6.17 -5.41
N LEU A 466 -20.16 6.12 -4.55
CA LEU A 466 -20.30 6.10 -3.09
C LEU A 466 -20.06 7.47 -2.45
N ASP A 467 -19.91 8.53 -3.27
CA ASP A 467 -19.58 9.90 -2.81
C ASP A 467 -18.35 9.91 -1.86
N LEU A 468 -17.27 9.28 -2.33
CA LEU A 468 -15.98 9.22 -1.63
C LEU A 468 -14.92 10.13 -2.29
N SER A 469 -15.38 11.10 -3.09
CA SER A 469 -14.49 12.04 -3.82
C SER A 469 -14.25 13.30 -3.04
#